data_3b05f46218045bcc308d0212852c77df
#
_entry.id   3b05f46218045bcc308d0212852c77df
#
_cell.length_a   1.000
_cell.length_b   1.000
_cell.length_c   1.000
_cell.angle_alpha   90.00
_cell.angle_beta   90.00
_cell.angle_gamma   90.00
#
_symmetry.space_group_name_H-M   'P 1'
#
loop_
_entity.id
_entity.type
_entity.pdbx_description
1 polymer ?
#
loop_
_entity_poly.entity_id
_entity_poly.type
_entity_poly.pdbx_seq_one_letter_code
_entity_poly.pdbx_strand_id
1 'polypeptide(L)'
;IGLNTIYDTAVDLYAPGPTGPLFGRQFDLAEYAIGVNSLEPQCGWFTTSQIPAEANSWVGTNVSGYKNPAFDSACQQALQSLPDEAEYALHQEAQAIFASDLPSIPLYLRLKVAAARPDFCGFALDPSSSYSLAGIEEFDYGDSCAP
;
A
#
# COMPACT_ATOMS: atom_id res chain seq x y z
N ILE A 1 10.77 27.23 -5.75
CA ILE A 1 10.14 26.74 -4.53
C ILE A 1 11.23 26.00 -3.75
N GLY A 2 11.50 26.42 -2.51
CA GLY A 2 12.42 25.71 -1.62
C GLY A 2 11.66 24.62 -0.85
N LEU A 3 12.23 23.43 -0.79
CA LEU A 3 11.74 22.34 0.06
C LEU A 3 12.68 22.18 1.25
N ASN A 4 12.12 22.09 2.46
CA ASN A 4 12.85 21.69 3.64
C ASN A 4 12.63 20.18 3.83
N THR A 5 13.64 19.37 3.52
CA THR A 5 13.55 17.92 3.60
C THR A 5 14.02 17.42 4.96
N ILE A 6 13.18 16.63 5.61
CA ILE A 6 13.48 15.92 6.86
C ILE A 6 13.50 14.44 6.55
N TYR A 7 14.55 13.73 6.98
CA TYR A 7 14.67 12.29 6.87
C TYR A 7 14.39 11.64 8.21
N ASP A 8 13.30 10.92 8.30
CA ASP A 8 12.93 10.18 9.49
C ASP A 8 13.30 8.70 9.36
N THR A 9 13.60 8.07 10.48
CA THR A 9 13.67 6.60 10.52
C THR A 9 12.26 6.02 10.31
N ALA A 10 12.17 4.74 9.90
CA ALA A 10 10.87 4.11 9.77
C ALA A 10 10.07 4.11 11.09
N VAL A 11 10.78 3.99 12.23
CA VAL A 11 10.13 4.01 13.56
C VAL A 11 9.54 5.38 13.86
N ASP A 12 10.27 6.45 13.53
CA ASP A 12 9.81 7.82 13.78
C ASP A 12 8.71 8.23 12.80
N LEU A 13 8.90 7.94 11.50
CA LEU A 13 7.94 8.28 10.45
C LEU A 13 6.56 7.63 10.70
N TYR A 14 6.55 6.36 11.09
CA TYR A 14 5.32 5.60 11.38
C TYR A 14 4.91 5.64 12.85
N ALA A 15 5.45 6.56 13.63
CA ALA A 15 5.01 6.76 15.01
C ALA A 15 3.51 7.11 15.06
N PRO A 16 2.77 6.66 16.09
CA PRO A 16 1.34 6.93 16.20
C PRO A 16 1.04 8.43 16.33
N GLY A 17 -0.14 8.82 15.87
CA GLY A 17 -0.65 10.19 16.10
C GLY A 17 -0.98 10.48 17.58
N PRO A 18 -1.21 11.74 17.92
CA PRO A 18 -1.27 12.91 17.04
C PRO A 18 0.09 13.47 16.61
N THR A 19 1.17 13.13 17.29
CA THR A 19 2.50 13.72 17.11
C THR A 19 3.37 12.99 16.08
N GLY A 20 3.00 11.78 15.70
CA GLY A 20 3.71 11.04 14.66
C GLY A 20 3.64 11.76 13.31
N PRO A 21 4.77 11.88 12.58
CA PRO A 21 4.82 12.64 11.34
C PRO A 21 3.74 12.23 10.34
N LEU A 22 3.63 10.93 10.05
CA LEU A 22 2.72 10.42 9.03
C LEU A 22 1.27 10.36 9.52
N PHE A 23 1.00 9.67 10.62
CA PHE A 23 -0.37 9.47 11.13
C PHE A 23 -0.95 10.76 11.75
N GLY A 24 -0.12 11.62 12.32
CA GLY A 24 -0.52 12.94 12.80
C GLY A 24 -0.60 14.00 11.70
N ARG A 25 -0.21 13.67 10.46
CA ARG A 25 -0.15 14.59 9.30
C ARG A 25 0.66 15.86 9.60
N GLN A 26 1.87 15.68 10.15
CA GLN A 26 2.80 16.75 10.49
C GLN A 26 3.71 17.10 9.30
N PHE A 27 3.17 17.15 8.08
CA PHE A 27 3.90 17.38 6.84
C PHE A 27 3.08 18.15 5.82
N ASP A 28 3.75 18.85 4.92
CA ASP A 28 3.16 19.40 3.70
C ASP A 28 3.19 18.37 2.56
N LEU A 29 4.31 17.63 2.45
CA LEU A 29 4.50 16.50 1.53
C LEU A 29 5.21 15.39 2.29
N ALA A 30 4.80 14.14 2.07
CA ALA A 30 5.46 12.97 2.64
C ALA A 30 5.76 11.94 1.56
N GLU A 31 6.98 11.38 1.59
CA GLU A 31 7.36 10.23 0.78
C GLU A 31 7.48 9.02 1.71
N TYR A 32 6.71 7.96 1.41
CA TYR A 32 6.70 6.76 2.22
C TYR A 32 6.34 5.53 1.39
N ALA A 33 6.65 4.34 1.89
CA ALA A 33 6.34 3.10 1.21
C ALA A 33 5.11 2.42 1.84
N ILE A 34 4.24 1.90 1.00
CA ILE A 34 3.09 1.09 1.39
C ILE A 34 3.29 -0.33 0.87
N GLY A 35 3.04 -1.34 1.70
CA GLY A 35 2.96 -2.73 1.27
C GLY A 35 1.52 -3.10 0.92
N VAL A 36 1.31 -3.71 -0.24
CA VAL A 36 0.03 -4.27 -0.65
C VAL A 36 0.16 -5.78 -0.80
N ASN A 37 -0.86 -6.51 -0.36
CA ASN A 37 -0.90 -7.97 -0.38
C ASN A 37 -1.96 -8.50 -1.34
N SER A 38 -2.58 -7.62 -2.13
CA SER A 38 -3.63 -7.94 -3.07
C SER A 38 -3.35 -7.26 -4.41
N LEU A 39 -3.78 -7.89 -5.49
CA LEU A 39 -3.79 -7.31 -6.83
C LEU A 39 -5.03 -6.46 -7.09
N GLU A 40 -5.98 -6.46 -6.16
CA GLU A 40 -7.17 -5.63 -6.25
C GLU A 40 -6.87 -4.15 -6.00
N PRO A 41 -7.62 -3.24 -6.64
CA PRO A 41 -7.49 -1.81 -6.40
C PRO A 41 -7.72 -1.46 -4.93
N GLN A 42 -6.75 -0.77 -4.31
CA GLN A 42 -6.76 -0.44 -2.88
C GLN A 42 -7.51 0.87 -2.59
N CYS A 43 -8.64 1.13 -3.25
CA CYS A 43 -9.40 2.37 -3.06
C CYS A 43 -9.82 2.58 -1.59
N GLY A 44 -10.14 1.52 -0.86
CA GLY A 44 -10.52 1.57 0.55
C GLY A 44 -9.51 2.28 1.45
N TRP A 45 -8.23 2.26 1.08
CA TRP A 45 -7.17 2.89 1.85
C TRP A 45 -7.25 4.43 1.88
N PHE A 46 -7.94 5.03 0.92
CA PHE A 46 -8.04 6.48 0.76
C PHE A 46 -9.43 7.02 1.09
N THR A 47 -10.34 6.17 1.59
CA THR A 47 -11.66 6.65 2.01
C THR A 47 -11.58 7.56 3.23
N THR A 48 -12.55 8.43 3.38
CA THR A 48 -12.66 9.36 4.52
C THR A 48 -12.65 8.63 5.87
N SER A 49 -13.25 7.45 5.94
CA SER A 49 -13.29 6.61 7.16
C SER A 49 -11.92 6.11 7.61
N GLN A 50 -10.93 6.08 6.70
CA GLN A 50 -9.58 5.62 6.96
C GLN A 50 -8.61 6.75 7.37
N ILE A 51 -9.11 7.96 7.57
CA ILE A 51 -8.28 9.08 8.04
C ILE A 51 -7.94 8.86 9.51
N PRO A 52 -6.64 8.79 9.88
CA PRO A 52 -6.23 8.73 11.28
C PRO A 52 -6.70 9.97 12.05
N ALA A 53 -7.39 9.78 13.16
CA ALA A 53 -7.94 10.83 13.99
C ALA A 53 -8.12 10.33 15.43
N GLU A 54 -8.38 11.22 16.38
CA GLU A 54 -8.63 10.87 17.77
C GLU A 54 -9.79 9.86 17.92
N ALA A 55 -10.85 10.03 17.14
CA ALA A 55 -12.04 9.18 17.17
C ALA A 55 -11.75 7.69 16.81
N ASN A 56 -10.69 7.40 16.08
CA ASN A 56 -10.26 6.05 15.72
C ASN A 56 -8.88 5.69 16.30
N SER A 57 -8.48 6.39 17.38
CA SER A 57 -7.19 6.18 18.05
C SER A 57 -5.99 6.34 17.10
N TRP A 58 -6.09 7.22 16.12
CA TRP A 58 -5.08 7.49 15.09
C TRP A 58 -4.74 6.27 14.23
N VAL A 59 -5.67 5.33 14.09
CA VAL A 59 -5.55 4.15 13.23
C VAL A 59 -6.24 4.42 11.90
N GLY A 60 -5.53 4.16 10.79
CA GLY A 60 -6.08 4.30 9.45
C GLY A 60 -4.98 4.40 8.39
N THR A 61 -5.35 4.22 7.14
CA THR A 61 -4.42 4.17 6.01
C THR A 61 -4.41 5.45 5.18
N ASN A 62 -5.45 6.29 5.31
CA ASN A 62 -5.57 7.56 4.59
C ASN A 62 -4.77 8.68 5.29
N VAL A 63 -3.46 8.55 5.27
CA VAL A 63 -2.56 9.51 5.95
C VAL A 63 -2.49 10.87 5.24
N SER A 64 -2.93 10.96 3.99
CA SER A 64 -3.08 12.24 3.28
C SER A 64 -4.22 13.10 3.83
N GLY A 65 -5.18 12.49 4.53
CA GLY A 65 -6.39 13.17 4.98
C GLY A 65 -7.37 13.50 3.85
N TYR A 66 -7.26 12.81 2.72
CA TYR A 66 -8.12 13.00 1.56
C TYR A 66 -9.59 12.75 1.89
N LYS A 67 -10.45 13.65 1.42
CA LYS A 67 -11.90 13.58 1.62
C LYS A 67 -12.61 13.92 0.32
N ASN A 68 -13.27 12.94 -0.26
CA ASN A 68 -14.15 13.17 -1.40
C ASN A 68 -15.34 12.19 -1.32
N PRO A 69 -16.58 12.68 -1.07
CA PRO A 69 -17.75 11.81 -0.94
C PRO A 69 -18.06 10.99 -2.20
N ALA A 70 -17.76 11.51 -3.38
CA ALA A 70 -17.96 10.77 -4.63
C ALA A 70 -16.96 9.59 -4.74
N PHE A 71 -15.70 9.82 -4.39
CA PHE A 71 -14.70 8.77 -4.28
C PHE A 71 -15.10 7.70 -3.25
N ASP A 72 -15.49 8.14 -2.05
CA ASP A 72 -15.92 7.22 -0.98
C ASP A 72 -17.09 6.36 -1.45
N SER A 73 -18.07 6.96 -2.12
CA SER A 73 -19.25 6.25 -2.63
C SER A 73 -18.89 5.22 -3.71
N ALA A 74 -18.10 5.62 -4.72
CA ALA A 74 -17.67 4.71 -5.79
C ALA A 74 -16.84 3.54 -5.24
N CYS A 75 -15.88 3.83 -4.36
CA CYS A 75 -15.07 2.81 -3.72
C CYS A 75 -15.89 1.85 -2.85
N GLN A 76 -16.80 2.37 -2.03
CA GLN A 76 -17.66 1.53 -1.19
C GLN A 76 -18.57 0.59 -2.01
N GLN A 77 -19.14 1.10 -3.09
CA GLN A 77 -19.96 0.28 -3.98
C GLN A 77 -19.12 -0.79 -4.69
N ALA A 78 -17.93 -0.45 -5.16
CA ALA A 78 -17.02 -1.42 -5.76
C ALA A 78 -16.68 -2.56 -4.79
N LEU A 79 -16.28 -2.24 -3.56
CA LEU A 79 -15.92 -3.22 -2.54
C LEU A 79 -17.09 -4.10 -2.04
N GLN A 80 -18.32 -3.69 -2.30
CA GLN A 80 -19.54 -4.45 -1.96
C GLN A 80 -20.14 -5.21 -3.13
N SER A 81 -19.63 -4.96 -4.34
CA SER A 81 -20.10 -5.63 -5.56
C SER A 81 -19.49 -7.01 -5.70
N LEU A 82 -20.15 -7.89 -6.45
CA LEU A 82 -19.54 -9.14 -6.88
C LEU A 82 -18.59 -8.86 -8.05
N PRO A 83 -17.54 -9.68 -8.25
CA PRO A 83 -16.61 -9.52 -9.36
C PRO A 83 -17.32 -9.59 -10.72
N ASP A 84 -17.60 -8.44 -11.32
CA ASP A 84 -18.25 -8.30 -12.62
C ASP A 84 -17.88 -6.96 -13.30
N GLU A 85 -18.50 -6.66 -14.45
CA GLU A 85 -18.28 -5.41 -15.18
C GLU A 85 -18.70 -4.16 -14.38
N ALA A 86 -19.69 -4.28 -13.50
CA ALA A 86 -20.16 -3.16 -12.68
C ALA A 86 -19.15 -2.82 -11.58
N GLU A 87 -18.56 -3.82 -10.92
CA GLU A 87 -17.45 -3.63 -9.98
C GLU A 87 -16.28 -2.92 -10.66
N TYR A 88 -15.89 -3.40 -11.85
CA TYR A 88 -14.79 -2.81 -12.60
C TYR A 88 -15.07 -1.34 -12.97
N ALA A 89 -16.29 -1.01 -13.40
CA ALA A 89 -16.68 0.37 -13.71
C ALA A 89 -16.60 1.29 -12.49
N LEU A 90 -17.02 0.81 -11.32
CA LEU A 90 -16.94 1.55 -10.06
C LEU A 90 -15.49 1.80 -9.61
N HIS A 91 -14.61 0.81 -9.78
CA HIS A 91 -13.18 1.00 -9.54
C HIS A 91 -12.58 2.01 -10.51
N GLN A 92 -12.96 2.00 -11.79
CA GLN A 92 -12.52 3.01 -12.77
C GLN A 92 -13.00 4.41 -12.39
N GLU A 93 -14.24 4.55 -11.92
CA GLU A 93 -14.78 5.83 -11.46
C GLU A 93 -13.99 6.35 -10.26
N ALA A 94 -13.75 5.52 -9.24
CA ALA A 94 -12.94 5.88 -8.09
C ALA A 94 -11.51 6.29 -8.51
N GLN A 95 -10.89 5.56 -9.43
CA GLN A 95 -9.55 5.90 -9.95
C GLN A 95 -9.55 7.23 -10.70
N ALA A 96 -10.57 7.52 -11.50
CA ALA A 96 -10.67 8.78 -12.24
C ALA A 96 -10.78 9.98 -11.30
N ILE A 97 -11.61 9.86 -10.24
CA ILE A 97 -11.75 10.89 -9.21
C ILE A 97 -10.41 11.09 -8.48
N PHE A 98 -9.77 9.99 -8.05
CA PHE A 98 -8.48 10.01 -7.36
C PHE A 98 -7.39 10.67 -8.21
N ALA A 99 -7.32 10.31 -9.49
CA ALA A 99 -6.35 10.88 -10.43
C ALA A 99 -6.60 12.38 -10.70
N SER A 100 -7.85 12.83 -10.65
CA SER A 100 -8.20 14.25 -10.78
C SER A 100 -7.78 15.06 -9.57
N ASP A 101 -7.95 14.50 -8.38
CA ASP A 101 -7.69 15.19 -7.10
C ASP A 101 -6.22 15.07 -6.65
N LEU A 102 -5.52 14.04 -7.11
CA LEU A 102 -4.09 13.75 -6.81
C LEU A 102 -3.72 13.78 -5.34
N PRO A 103 -4.44 13.08 -4.45
CA PRO A 103 -4.09 13.06 -3.02
C PRO A 103 -2.81 12.28 -2.73
N SER A 104 -2.38 11.43 -3.66
CA SER A 104 -1.14 10.66 -3.60
C SER A 104 -0.62 10.39 -5.02
N ILE A 105 0.69 10.41 -5.17
CA ILE A 105 1.36 10.16 -6.46
C ILE A 105 2.22 8.91 -6.32
N PRO A 106 1.90 7.79 -6.99
CA PRO A 106 2.77 6.63 -7.03
C PRO A 106 4.08 6.97 -7.74
N LEU A 107 5.22 6.77 -7.08
CA LEU A 107 6.53 7.07 -7.65
C LEU A 107 7.14 5.86 -8.35
N TYR A 108 7.20 4.72 -7.65
CA TYR A 108 7.76 3.47 -8.17
C TYR A 108 7.35 2.28 -7.31
N LEU A 109 7.46 1.09 -7.89
CA LEU A 109 7.32 -0.17 -7.15
C LEU A 109 8.70 -0.59 -6.63
N ARG A 110 8.77 -0.93 -5.34
CA ARG A 110 9.98 -1.49 -4.74
C ARG A 110 10.18 -2.92 -5.25
N LEU A 111 11.39 -3.21 -5.69
CA LEU A 111 11.76 -4.57 -6.05
C LEU A 111 11.86 -5.44 -4.80
N LYS A 112 11.31 -6.64 -4.87
CA LYS A 112 11.70 -7.72 -3.96
C LYS A 112 13.03 -8.28 -4.45
N VAL A 113 14.00 -8.35 -3.56
CA VAL A 113 15.32 -8.91 -3.88
C VAL A 113 15.60 -10.00 -2.86
N ALA A 114 16.03 -11.14 -3.34
CA ALA A 114 16.50 -12.23 -2.49
C ALA A 114 17.80 -12.80 -3.06
N ALA A 115 18.61 -13.34 -2.16
CA ALA A 115 19.81 -14.10 -2.51
C ALA A 115 19.72 -15.47 -1.85
N ALA A 116 19.95 -16.52 -2.61
CA ALA A 116 20.01 -17.88 -2.12
C ALA A 116 21.36 -18.51 -2.47
N ARG A 117 21.76 -19.53 -1.73
CA ARG A 117 22.94 -20.33 -2.07
C ARG A 117 22.68 -21.10 -3.38
N PRO A 118 23.73 -21.37 -4.18
CA PRO A 118 23.54 -22.08 -5.45
C PRO A 118 22.97 -23.50 -5.30
N ASP A 119 23.17 -24.12 -4.14
CA ASP A 119 22.66 -25.46 -3.80
C ASP A 119 21.29 -25.45 -3.12
N PHE A 120 20.61 -24.28 -3.06
CA PHE A 120 19.26 -24.13 -2.50
C PHE A 120 18.22 -24.16 -3.60
N CYS A 121 17.41 -25.20 -3.62
CA CYS A 121 16.39 -25.48 -4.62
C CYS A 121 15.01 -24.99 -4.23
N GLY A 122 14.12 -24.82 -5.22
CA GLY A 122 12.70 -24.55 -5.02
C GLY A 122 12.39 -23.10 -4.60
N PHE A 123 13.41 -22.27 -4.39
CA PHE A 123 13.18 -20.88 -3.98
C PHE A 123 12.80 -20.00 -5.17
N ALA A 124 11.61 -19.43 -5.10
CA ALA A 124 11.14 -18.41 -6.04
C ALA A 124 10.46 -17.26 -5.28
N LEU A 125 10.73 -16.02 -5.71
CA LEU A 125 10.00 -14.87 -5.18
C LEU A 125 8.63 -14.79 -5.84
N ASP A 126 7.58 -14.92 -5.03
CA ASP A 126 6.22 -14.66 -5.45
C ASP A 126 5.93 -13.14 -5.34
N PRO A 127 5.67 -12.44 -6.46
CA PRO A 127 5.36 -11.01 -6.44
C PRO A 127 4.02 -10.70 -5.76
N SER A 128 3.09 -11.66 -5.71
CA SER A 128 1.77 -11.50 -5.10
C SER A 128 1.76 -11.77 -3.59
N SER A 129 2.77 -12.48 -3.07
CA SER A 129 2.87 -12.82 -1.65
C SER A 129 3.59 -11.74 -0.87
N SER A 130 3.10 -11.41 0.33
CA SER A 130 3.81 -10.57 1.29
C SER A 130 4.97 -11.30 1.98
N TYR A 131 5.03 -12.62 1.85
CA TYR A 131 6.01 -13.48 2.52
C TYR A 131 7.06 -13.99 1.53
N SER A 132 8.32 -14.04 1.98
CA SER A 132 9.43 -14.57 1.18
C SER A 132 9.52 -16.10 1.23
N LEU A 133 8.66 -16.74 2.03
CA LEU A 133 8.65 -18.20 2.23
C LEU A 133 7.43 -18.88 1.59
N ALA A 134 6.81 -18.23 0.61
CA ALA A 134 5.79 -18.88 -0.22
C ALA A 134 6.43 -20.08 -0.92
N GLY A 135 5.78 -21.24 -0.88
CA GLY A 135 6.32 -22.48 -1.46
C GLY A 135 7.44 -23.13 -0.63
N ILE A 136 7.50 -22.85 0.68
CA ILE A 136 8.53 -23.46 1.57
C ILE A 136 8.55 -24.98 1.52
N GLU A 137 7.45 -25.62 1.18
CA GLU A 137 7.32 -27.06 0.97
C GLU A 137 8.13 -27.59 -0.23
N GLU A 138 8.54 -26.72 -1.14
CA GLU A 138 9.38 -27.04 -2.30
C GLU A 138 10.87 -26.80 -2.05
N PHE A 139 11.21 -26.25 -0.88
CA PHE A 139 12.60 -25.92 -0.56
C PHE A 139 13.41 -27.18 -0.24
N ASP A 140 14.54 -27.30 -0.87
CA ASP A 140 15.47 -28.41 -0.68
C ASP A 140 16.93 -27.95 -0.90
N TYR A 141 17.87 -28.85 -0.63
CA TYR A 141 19.29 -28.66 -0.92
C TYR A 141 19.79 -29.79 -1.81
N GLY A 142 20.59 -29.46 -2.81
CA GLY A 142 21.18 -30.47 -3.69
C GLY A 142 22.13 -29.89 -4.74
N ASP A 143 22.97 -30.77 -5.27
CA ASP A 143 23.96 -30.43 -6.30
C ASP A 143 23.34 -30.13 -7.69
N SER A 144 22.03 -30.41 -7.86
CA SER A 144 21.30 -30.30 -9.12
C SER A 144 20.25 -29.20 -9.14
N CYS A 145 20.30 -28.24 -8.24
CA CYS A 145 19.45 -27.06 -8.31
C CYS A 145 19.82 -26.23 -9.54
N ALA A 146 19.11 -26.43 -10.63
CA ALA A 146 19.24 -25.55 -11.79
C ALA A 146 18.61 -24.18 -11.48
N PRO A 147 19.21 -23.06 -11.92
CA PRO A 147 18.63 -21.74 -11.81
C PRO A 147 17.38 -21.58 -12.69
#